data_73d8ad8a076881ecfc311540388d7ea4
#
_entry.id   73d8ad8a076881ecfc311540388d7ea4
#
_cell.length_a   1.000
_cell.length_b   1.000
_cell.length_c   1.000
_cell.angle_alpha   90.00
_cell.angle_beta   90.00
_cell.angle_gamma   90.00
#
_symmetry.space_group_name_H-M   'P 1'
#
loop_
_entity.id
_entity.type
_entity.pdbx_description
1 polymer ?
#
loop_
_entity_poly.entity_id
_entity_poly.type
_entity_poly.pdbx_seq_one_letter_code
_entity_poly.pdbx_strand_id
1 'polypeptide(L)'
;MSTVITLTYLYNSGFSLDFPDRFLVVDYVQGPLALPKDKPTTFIVTHAHSDHYTPRIFTMEGAHEATYVLSTDVEDSPSDGKFIQLSRTQEETRRKKIIYNPGRTLRLEPGDSESFQGIQWTAFGSTDQGISVLFEVGGISFFHAGDLNAWKWPDWPVEDQDKEVSDFMEVLDDLENFPVDILFAPLDPRLEGNAFLGPMAMIQRLKPQMFIPMHFREKMDITQFFKEHYQNQTKTFLTEITGEGQQIRIRS
;
A
#
# COMPACT_ATOMS: atom_id res chain seq x y z
N MET A 1 21.92 13.04 -12.36
CA MET A 1 20.79 12.95 -13.32
C MET A 1 19.54 12.78 -12.48
N SER A 2 18.50 13.59 -12.68
CA SER A 2 17.25 13.41 -11.94
C SER A 2 16.60 12.07 -12.34
N THR A 3 16.28 11.26 -11.36
CA THR A 3 15.57 10.00 -11.57
C THR A 3 14.08 10.31 -11.73
N VAL A 4 13.46 9.75 -12.76
CA VAL A 4 12.00 9.83 -12.94
C VAL A 4 11.39 8.50 -12.52
N ILE A 5 10.48 8.56 -11.58
CA ILE A 5 9.68 7.43 -11.11
C ILE A 5 8.27 7.61 -11.66
N THR A 6 7.69 6.57 -12.24
CA THR A 6 6.29 6.59 -12.68
C THR A 6 5.47 5.78 -11.69
N LEU A 7 4.59 6.46 -10.97
CA LEU A 7 3.59 5.86 -10.12
C LEU A 7 2.32 5.66 -10.93
N THR A 8 1.72 4.47 -10.88
CA THR A 8 0.44 4.19 -11.54
C THR A 8 -0.58 3.76 -10.50
N TYR A 9 -1.73 4.43 -10.45
CA TYR A 9 -2.86 3.98 -9.66
C TYR A 9 -3.52 2.75 -10.30
N LEU A 10 -3.70 1.69 -9.55
CA LEU A 10 -4.29 0.43 -10.03
C LEU A 10 -5.75 0.33 -9.62
N TYR A 11 -6.02 0.22 -8.33
CA TYR A 11 -7.36 0.19 -7.74
C TYR A 11 -7.27 0.29 -6.22
N ASN A 12 -8.24 0.94 -5.56
CA ASN A 12 -8.36 1.10 -4.10
C ASN A 12 -7.07 1.60 -3.44
N SER A 13 -6.31 0.72 -2.79
CA SER A 13 -5.01 1.02 -2.19
C SER A 13 -3.83 0.51 -3.04
N GLY A 14 -4.11 0.00 -4.24
CA GLY A 14 -3.14 -0.62 -5.13
C GLY A 14 -2.41 0.36 -6.04
N PHE A 15 -1.06 0.31 -6.01
CA PHE A 15 -0.20 1.13 -6.87
C PHE A 15 0.96 0.32 -7.43
N SER A 16 1.45 0.73 -8.61
CA SER A 16 2.78 0.33 -9.07
C SER A 16 3.72 1.53 -9.13
N LEU A 17 4.99 1.30 -8.78
CA LEU A 17 6.06 2.28 -8.84
C LEU A 17 7.15 1.75 -9.77
N ASP A 18 7.32 2.44 -10.89
CA ASP A 18 8.28 2.09 -11.94
C ASP A 18 9.54 2.94 -11.80
N PHE A 19 10.60 2.33 -11.24
CA PHE A 19 11.94 2.90 -11.13
C PHE A 19 12.81 2.47 -12.33
N PRO A 20 13.91 3.15 -12.61
CA PRO A 20 14.80 2.75 -13.70
C PRO A 20 15.34 1.32 -13.57
N ASP A 21 15.58 0.84 -12.34
CA ASP A 21 16.26 -0.42 -12.03
C ASP A 21 15.37 -1.49 -11.38
N ARG A 22 14.14 -1.14 -11.03
CA ARG A 22 13.19 -2.04 -10.33
C ARG A 22 11.75 -1.63 -10.52
N PHE A 23 10.83 -2.52 -10.19
CA PHE A 23 9.39 -2.31 -10.25
C PHE A 23 8.75 -2.78 -8.96
N LEU A 24 8.03 -1.91 -8.27
CA LEU A 24 7.33 -2.24 -7.04
C LEU A 24 5.82 -2.21 -7.27
N VAL A 25 5.10 -3.13 -6.62
CA VAL A 25 3.64 -3.21 -6.69
C VAL A 25 3.12 -3.36 -5.27
N VAL A 26 2.34 -2.40 -4.80
CA VAL A 26 1.77 -2.39 -3.44
C VAL A 26 0.29 -2.70 -3.52
N ASP A 27 -0.19 -3.56 -2.63
CA ASP A 27 -1.60 -3.91 -2.39
C ASP A 27 -2.42 -4.14 -3.66
N TYR A 28 -1.87 -4.96 -4.57
CA TYR A 28 -2.53 -5.26 -5.83
C TYR A 28 -3.68 -6.23 -5.67
N VAL A 29 -4.85 -5.83 -6.10
CA VAL A 29 -6.05 -6.68 -6.21
C VAL A 29 -6.50 -6.80 -7.65
N GLN A 30 -6.62 -5.68 -8.34
CA GLN A 30 -7.06 -5.58 -9.73
C GLN A 30 -6.51 -4.31 -10.37
N GLY A 31 -6.93 -4.03 -11.61
CA GLY A 31 -6.49 -2.89 -12.39
C GLY A 31 -5.41 -3.23 -13.40
N PRO A 32 -5.00 -2.27 -14.23
CA PRO A 32 -4.07 -2.49 -15.32
C PRO A 32 -2.65 -2.68 -14.80
N LEU A 33 -2.16 -3.91 -14.79
CA LEU A 33 -0.80 -4.26 -14.37
C LEU A 33 -0.14 -5.20 -15.38
N ALA A 34 1.02 -4.79 -15.88
CA ALA A 34 1.92 -5.63 -16.65
C ALA A 34 3.31 -5.59 -15.99
N LEU A 35 3.86 -6.75 -15.65
CA LEU A 35 5.18 -6.83 -15.03
C LEU A 35 6.28 -6.64 -16.10
N PRO A 36 7.30 -5.80 -15.85
CA PRO A 36 8.42 -5.63 -16.77
C PRO A 36 9.26 -6.93 -16.83
N LYS A 37 9.89 -7.17 -17.99
CA LYS A 37 10.77 -8.34 -18.20
C LYS A 37 12.25 -8.01 -18.03
N ASP A 38 12.60 -6.75 -17.95
CA ASP A 38 13.97 -6.21 -17.98
C ASP A 38 14.48 -5.75 -16.62
N LYS A 39 13.65 -5.80 -15.59
CA LYS A 39 14.01 -5.42 -14.21
C LYS A 39 13.24 -6.23 -13.17
N PRO A 40 13.80 -6.37 -11.95
CA PRO A 40 13.16 -7.14 -10.89
C PRO A 40 11.86 -6.48 -10.42
N THR A 41 10.87 -7.31 -10.11
CA THR A 41 9.60 -6.90 -9.51
C THR A 41 9.52 -7.35 -8.05
N THR A 42 9.04 -6.47 -7.18
CA THR A 42 8.69 -6.80 -5.79
C THR A 42 7.22 -6.46 -5.53
N PHE A 43 6.46 -7.43 -5.07
CA PHE A 43 5.12 -7.21 -4.53
C PHE A 43 5.19 -6.91 -3.04
N ILE A 44 4.44 -5.93 -2.60
CA ILE A 44 4.26 -5.54 -1.20
C ILE A 44 2.80 -5.73 -0.85
N VAL A 45 2.49 -6.40 0.27
CA VAL A 45 1.13 -6.60 0.77
C VAL A 45 1.09 -6.21 2.24
N THR A 46 0.30 -5.19 2.55
CA THR A 46 0.21 -4.64 3.91
C THR A 46 -0.60 -5.52 4.85
N HIS A 47 -1.62 -6.23 4.34
CA HIS A 47 -2.44 -7.17 5.10
C HIS A 47 -3.32 -8.06 4.21
N ALA A 48 -4.01 -9.04 4.83
CA ALA A 48 -4.70 -10.10 4.12
C ALA A 48 -6.14 -9.76 3.64
N HIS A 49 -6.66 -8.56 3.87
CA HIS A 49 -8.00 -8.19 3.41
C HIS A 49 -8.12 -8.22 1.88
N SER A 50 -9.29 -8.60 1.39
CA SER A 50 -9.53 -8.86 -0.04
C SER A 50 -9.46 -7.63 -0.93
N ASP A 51 -9.44 -6.44 -0.38
CA ASP A 51 -9.25 -5.17 -1.09
C ASP A 51 -7.80 -4.66 -1.05
N HIS A 52 -6.88 -5.43 -0.42
CA HIS A 52 -5.42 -5.20 -0.42
C HIS A 52 -4.63 -6.38 -0.96
N TYR A 53 -5.21 -7.59 -0.94
CA TYR A 53 -4.53 -8.82 -1.29
C TYR A 53 -5.32 -9.71 -2.24
N THR A 54 -4.63 -10.26 -3.23
CA THR A 54 -5.11 -11.36 -4.06
C THR A 54 -4.00 -12.38 -4.32
N PRO A 55 -4.26 -13.69 -4.15
CA PRO A 55 -3.29 -14.74 -4.49
C PRO A 55 -2.81 -14.74 -5.95
N ARG A 56 -3.48 -13.98 -6.82
CA ARG A 56 -3.06 -13.83 -8.23
C ARG A 56 -1.66 -13.27 -8.39
N ILE A 57 -1.15 -12.51 -7.40
CA ILE A 57 0.22 -11.99 -7.41
C ILE A 57 1.29 -13.09 -7.51
N PHE A 58 0.98 -14.33 -7.09
CA PHE A 58 1.89 -15.46 -7.19
C PHE A 58 1.79 -16.23 -8.51
N THR A 59 0.74 -15.99 -9.31
CA THR A 59 0.41 -16.83 -10.48
C THR A 59 0.31 -16.07 -11.79
N MET A 60 0.34 -14.73 -11.76
CA MET A 60 0.31 -13.91 -12.96
C MET A 60 1.58 -14.06 -13.79
N GLU A 61 1.54 -13.69 -15.06
CA GLU A 61 2.70 -13.75 -15.95
C GLU A 61 3.86 -12.89 -15.37
N GLY A 62 5.05 -13.48 -15.28
CA GLY A 62 6.24 -12.83 -14.70
C GLY A 62 6.40 -12.99 -13.18
N ALA A 63 5.36 -13.39 -12.44
CA ALA A 63 5.41 -13.52 -10.98
C ALA A 63 6.42 -14.58 -10.48
N HIS A 64 6.81 -15.54 -11.30
CA HIS A 64 7.78 -16.56 -10.92
C HIS A 64 9.19 -16.01 -10.65
N GLU A 65 9.51 -14.82 -11.14
CA GLU A 65 10.78 -14.11 -10.86
C GLU A 65 10.64 -13.01 -9.81
N ALA A 66 9.41 -12.70 -9.41
CA ALA A 66 9.14 -11.65 -8.43
C ALA A 66 9.62 -12.02 -7.01
N THR A 67 9.84 -10.98 -6.22
CA THR A 67 10.05 -11.06 -4.78
C THR A 67 8.85 -10.49 -4.06
N TYR A 68 8.72 -10.79 -2.76
CA TYR A 68 7.54 -10.44 -1.98
C TYR A 68 7.94 -9.87 -0.63
N VAL A 69 7.30 -8.78 -0.23
CA VAL A 69 7.31 -8.22 1.12
C VAL A 69 5.89 -8.31 1.64
N LEU A 70 5.64 -9.16 2.60
CA LEU A 70 4.31 -9.51 3.07
C LEU A 70 4.20 -9.28 4.57
N SER A 71 3.08 -8.72 5.01
CA SER A 71 2.71 -8.80 6.42
C SER A 71 2.58 -10.26 6.86
N THR A 72 2.82 -10.54 8.13
CA THR A 72 2.79 -11.90 8.69
C THR A 72 1.40 -12.54 8.67
N ASP A 73 0.34 -11.75 8.55
CA ASP A 73 -1.04 -12.23 8.40
C ASP A 73 -1.40 -12.69 6.97
N VAL A 74 -0.56 -12.37 5.98
CA VAL A 74 -0.77 -12.76 4.58
C VAL A 74 -0.27 -14.17 4.35
N GLU A 75 -1.13 -15.08 3.91
CA GLU A 75 -0.71 -16.41 3.49
C GLU A 75 -0.08 -16.37 2.10
N ASP A 76 1.15 -16.84 1.97
CA ASP A 76 1.92 -16.87 0.71
C ASP A 76 1.74 -18.15 -0.10
N SER A 77 0.88 -19.03 0.38
CA SER A 77 0.55 -20.29 -0.29
C SER A 77 -0.96 -20.48 -0.37
N PRO A 78 -1.51 -20.89 -1.50
CA PRO A 78 -2.89 -21.33 -1.60
C PRO A 78 -3.07 -22.72 -0.96
N SER A 79 -2.43 -22.98 0.20
CA SER A 79 -2.35 -24.31 0.80
C SER A 79 -3.64 -24.79 1.46
N ASP A 80 -4.61 -23.92 1.72
CA ASP A 80 -5.69 -24.25 2.62
C ASP A 80 -7.06 -24.42 1.96
N GLY A 81 -7.12 -25.22 0.91
CA GLY A 81 -8.38 -25.90 0.53
C GLY A 81 -9.61 -25.06 0.21
N LYS A 82 -9.57 -23.74 0.35
CA LYS A 82 -10.68 -22.83 0.03
C LYS A 82 -10.76 -22.44 -1.43
N PHE A 83 -9.75 -22.76 -2.21
CA PHE A 83 -9.79 -22.59 -3.65
C PHE A 83 -10.40 -23.80 -4.32
N ILE A 84 -11.65 -23.62 -4.77
CA ILE A 84 -12.36 -24.39 -5.80
C ILE A 84 -11.77 -25.81 -5.99
N GLN A 85 -12.56 -26.84 -5.78
CA GLN A 85 -12.24 -28.23 -6.14
C GLN A 85 -11.74 -28.33 -7.59
N LEU A 86 -10.44 -28.08 -7.75
CA LEU A 86 -9.75 -28.34 -9.02
C LEU A 86 -9.55 -29.87 -9.11
N SER A 87 -9.69 -30.40 -10.33
CA SER A 87 -9.31 -31.81 -10.58
C SER A 87 -7.85 -32.03 -10.14
N ARG A 88 -7.50 -33.25 -9.70
CA ARG A 88 -6.12 -33.60 -9.31
C ARG A 88 -5.07 -33.14 -10.32
N THR A 89 -5.38 -33.24 -11.61
CA THR A 89 -4.48 -32.83 -12.71
C THR A 89 -4.29 -31.32 -12.77
N GLN A 90 -5.33 -30.54 -12.47
CA GLN A 90 -5.26 -29.07 -12.43
C GLN A 90 -4.48 -28.60 -11.20
N GLU A 91 -4.63 -29.31 -10.09
CA GLU A 91 -3.92 -29.03 -8.84
C GLU A 91 -2.43 -29.37 -8.95
N GLU A 92 -2.05 -30.50 -9.60
CA GLU A 92 -0.65 -30.81 -9.89
C GLU A 92 0.00 -29.83 -10.85
N THR A 93 -0.71 -29.38 -11.87
CA THR A 93 -0.23 -28.37 -12.83
C THR A 93 -0.08 -27.02 -12.15
N ARG A 94 -0.96 -26.70 -11.22
CA ARG A 94 -0.90 -25.49 -10.42
C ARG A 94 0.23 -25.51 -9.40
N ARG A 95 0.42 -26.63 -8.67
CA ARG A 95 1.54 -26.82 -7.73
C ARG A 95 2.90 -26.73 -8.43
N LYS A 96 3.01 -27.16 -9.68
CA LYS A 96 4.23 -27.03 -10.49
C LYS A 96 4.49 -25.59 -10.97
N LYS A 97 3.44 -24.74 -11.03
CA LYS A 97 3.55 -23.32 -11.43
C LYS A 97 3.75 -22.36 -10.26
N ILE A 98 3.39 -22.75 -9.04
CA ILE A 98 3.62 -21.95 -7.84
C ILE A 98 4.98 -22.35 -7.29
N ILE A 99 6.00 -21.65 -7.74
CA ILE A 99 7.35 -21.80 -7.17
C ILE A 99 7.37 -20.92 -5.94
N TYR A 100 6.94 -21.47 -4.81
CA TYR A 100 7.26 -20.93 -3.50
C TYR A 100 8.78 -20.92 -3.37
N ASN A 101 9.37 -19.75 -3.32
CA ASN A 101 10.79 -19.59 -3.04
C ASN A 101 10.94 -18.80 -1.73
N PRO A 102 11.18 -19.47 -0.58
CA PRO A 102 11.32 -18.79 0.71
C PRO A 102 12.45 -17.77 0.74
N GLY A 103 13.47 -17.91 -0.12
CA GLY A 103 14.53 -16.90 -0.30
C GLY A 103 14.10 -15.63 -1.05
N ARG A 104 12.85 -15.58 -1.55
CA ARG A 104 12.29 -14.43 -2.25
C ARG A 104 11.16 -13.73 -1.49
N THR A 105 10.92 -14.10 -0.25
CA THR A 105 9.87 -13.51 0.57
C THR A 105 10.46 -12.97 1.86
N LEU A 106 10.23 -11.69 2.12
CA LEU A 106 10.42 -11.04 3.41
C LEU A 106 9.06 -10.95 4.09
N ARG A 107 8.98 -11.38 5.35
CA ARG A 107 7.82 -11.19 6.20
C ARG A 107 8.09 -10.13 7.22
N LEU A 108 7.11 -9.25 7.43
CA LEU A 108 7.21 -8.14 8.36
C LEU A 108 6.04 -8.16 9.34
N GLU A 109 6.35 -7.84 10.58
CA GLU A 109 5.39 -7.49 11.63
C GLU A 109 5.67 -6.08 12.15
N PRO A 110 4.73 -5.43 12.85
CA PRO A 110 4.95 -4.09 13.39
C PRO A 110 6.22 -4.00 14.24
N GLY A 111 7.07 -3.01 13.94
CA GLY A 111 8.36 -2.79 14.59
C GLY A 111 9.56 -3.38 13.86
N ASP A 112 9.37 -4.21 12.85
CA ASP A 112 10.46 -4.75 12.04
C ASP A 112 11.13 -3.68 11.18
N SER A 113 12.48 -3.80 11.06
CA SER A 113 13.27 -2.96 10.16
C SER A 113 14.35 -3.83 9.50
N GLU A 114 14.15 -4.15 8.22
CA GLU A 114 14.92 -5.17 7.50
C GLU A 114 15.40 -4.65 6.14
N SER A 115 16.59 -5.10 5.74
CA SER A 115 17.10 -4.86 4.38
C SER A 115 16.82 -6.05 3.48
N PHE A 116 16.05 -5.83 2.41
CA PHE A 116 15.71 -6.88 1.46
C PHE A 116 15.70 -6.34 0.04
N GLN A 117 16.33 -7.05 -0.89
CA GLN A 117 16.47 -6.66 -2.30
C GLN A 117 17.10 -5.26 -2.50
N GLY A 118 18.01 -4.87 -1.59
CA GLY A 118 18.68 -3.58 -1.64
C GLY A 118 17.78 -2.38 -1.28
N ILE A 119 16.66 -2.64 -0.62
CA ILE A 119 15.75 -1.64 -0.07
C ILE A 119 15.70 -1.83 1.45
N GLN A 120 15.69 -0.74 2.21
CA GLN A 120 15.39 -0.74 3.63
C GLN A 120 13.88 -0.67 3.81
N TRP A 121 13.32 -1.62 4.53
CA TRP A 121 11.91 -1.74 4.86
C TRP A 121 11.72 -1.54 6.34
N THR A 122 10.77 -0.71 6.74
CA THR A 122 10.37 -0.54 8.14
C THR A 122 8.86 -0.66 8.23
N ALA A 123 8.40 -1.59 9.06
CA ALA A 123 6.98 -1.83 9.30
C ALA A 123 6.52 -1.14 10.58
N PHE A 124 5.39 -0.45 10.50
CA PHE A 124 4.69 0.12 11.63
C PHE A 124 3.36 -0.58 11.84
N GLY A 125 2.70 -0.30 12.94
CA GLY A 125 1.36 -0.81 13.21
C GLY A 125 0.31 -0.29 12.24
N SER A 126 -0.89 -0.82 12.38
CA SER A 126 -2.10 -0.39 11.71
C SER A 126 -3.22 -0.26 12.74
N THR A 127 -4.25 0.51 12.43
CA THR A 127 -5.48 0.60 13.21
C THR A 127 -6.57 -0.35 12.68
N ASP A 128 -6.20 -1.21 11.76
CA ASP A 128 -6.97 -2.37 11.32
C ASP A 128 -6.05 -3.60 11.39
N GLN A 129 -5.84 -4.33 10.30
CA GLN A 129 -5.03 -5.53 10.26
C GLN A 129 -3.65 -5.25 9.63
N GLY A 130 -2.64 -6.06 9.97
CA GLY A 130 -1.33 -6.08 9.33
C GLY A 130 -0.43 -4.91 9.68
N ILE A 131 0.19 -4.32 8.66
CA ILE A 131 1.22 -3.30 8.80
C ILE A 131 0.95 -2.07 7.92
N SER A 132 1.51 -0.93 8.31
CA SER A 132 1.90 0.12 7.39
C SER A 132 3.39 0.03 7.11
N VAL A 133 3.87 0.48 5.94
CA VAL A 133 5.24 0.22 5.51
C VAL A 133 5.93 1.47 4.98
N LEU A 134 7.12 1.74 5.49
CA LEU A 134 8.06 2.74 5.00
C LEU A 134 9.18 2.04 4.24
N PHE A 135 9.53 2.57 3.07
CA PHE A 135 10.68 2.09 2.29
C PHE A 135 11.36 3.23 1.55
N GLU A 136 12.66 3.09 1.33
CA GLU A 136 13.46 4.09 0.63
C GLU A 136 14.04 3.51 -0.67
N VAL A 137 13.84 4.22 -1.78
CA VAL A 137 14.42 3.89 -3.09
C VAL A 137 14.92 5.14 -3.76
N GLY A 138 16.20 5.13 -4.13
CA GLY A 138 16.81 6.25 -4.86
C GLY A 138 16.87 7.57 -4.08
N GLY A 139 16.92 7.50 -2.74
CA GLY A 139 16.94 8.65 -1.85
C GLY A 139 15.58 9.34 -1.68
N ILE A 140 14.50 8.66 -2.03
CA ILE A 140 13.12 9.09 -1.78
C ILE A 140 12.48 8.08 -0.84
N SER A 141 11.85 8.56 0.23
CA SER A 141 11.11 7.76 1.19
C SER A 141 9.62 7.71 0.86
N PHE A 142 9.09 6.49 0.81
CA PHE A 142 7.69 6.20 0.51
C PHE A 142 7.05 5.56 1.74
N PHE A 143 5.93 6.10 2.19
CA PHE A 143 5.14 5.48 3.23
C PHE A 143 3.77 5.09 2.68
N HIS A 144 3.44 3.80 2.76
CA HIS A 144 2.13 3.27 2.43
C HIS A 144 1.41 2.86 3.71
N ALA A 145 0.35 3.56 4.03
CA ALA A 145 -0.36 3.41 5.29
C ALA A 145 -1.10 2.07 5.43
N GLY A 146 -1.30 1.31 4.32
CA GLY A 146 -2.26 0.21 4.38
C GLY A 146 -3.61 0.73 4.87
N ASP A 147 -4.14 0.13 5.93
CA ASP A 147 -5.36 0.60 6.59
C ASP A 147 -5.08 1.34 7.91
N LEU A 148 -3.88 1.90 8.07
CA LEU A 148 -3.61 2.84 9.15
C LEU A 148 -4.37 4.15 8.89
N ASN A 149 -5.39 4.42 9.71
CA ASN A 149 -6.20 5.63 9.61
C ASN A 149 -6.90 5.92 10.95
N ALA A 150 -7.37 7.15 11.13
CA ALA A 150 -8.28 7.50 12.21
C ALA A 150 -9.72 7.04 11.85
N TRP A 151 -10.03 5.76 12.11
CA TRP A 151 -11.31 5.15 11.74
C TRP A 151 -12.46 5.61 12.63
N LYS A 152 -12.74 6.90 12.63
CA LYS A 152 -13.81 7.52 13.39
C LYS A 152 -15.17 7.32 12.71
N TRP A 153 -15.71 6.09 12.78
CA TRP A 153 -16.97 5.72 12.16
C TRP A 153 -18.15 6.48 12.78
N PRO A 154 -19.02 7.16 12.00
CA PRO A 154 -20.09 7.99 12.54
C PRO A 154 -21.09 7.24 13.42
N ASP A 155 -21.37 5.97 13.13
CA ASP A 155 -22.35 5.14 13.83
C ASP A 155 -21.78 4.39 15.04
N TRP A 156 -20.48 4.55 15.32
CA TRP A 156 -19.87 3.89 16.48
C TRP A 156 -20.05 4.68 17.77
N PRO A 157 -20.05 4.01 18.94
CA PRO A 157 -19.97 4.68 20.22
C PRO A 157 -18.80 5.66 20.28
N VAL A 158 -18.98 6.79 20.96
CA VAL A 158 -17.93 7.84 21.06
C VAL A 158 -16.63 7.28 21.67
N GLU A 159 -16.76 6.39 22.66
CA GLU A 159 -15.58 5.75 23.30
C GLU A 159 -14.76 4.92 22.30
N ASP A 160 -15.43 4.19 21.40
CA ASP A 160 -14.75 3.40 20.35
C ASP A 160 -14.13 4.32 19.29
N GLN A 161 -14.85 5.41 18.91
CA GLN A 161 -14.30 6.41 18.01
C GLN A 161 -13.04 7.08 18.56
N ASP A 162 -13.06 7.45 19.84
CA ASP A 162 -11.91 8.10 20.49
C ASP A 162 -10.74 7.13 20.65
N LYS A 163 -11.03 5.84 20.89
CA LYS A 163 -10.00 4.79 20.93
C LYS A 163 -9.30 4.63 19.58
N GLU A 164 -10.05 4.53 18.48
CA GLU A 164 -9.48 4.43 17.13
C GLU A 164 -8.55 5.62 16.80
N VAL A 165 -8.98 6.82 17.17
CA VAL A 165 -8.16 8.02 16.99
C VAL A 165 -6.89 7.95 17.84
N SER A 166 -7.00 7.48 19.10
CA SER A 166 -5.84 7.32 20.00
C SER A 166 -4.86 6.29 19.46
N ASP A 167 -5.33 5.12 19.05
CA ASP A 167 -4.50 4.05 18.50
C ASP A 167 -3.78 4.52 17.20
N PHE A 168 -4.50 5.26 16.34
CA PHE A 168 -3.90 5.89 15.17
C PHE A 168 -2.79 6.87 15.53
N MET A 169 -3.01 7.72 16.55
CA MET A 169 -2.03 8.72 16.97
C MET A 169 -0.78 8.07 17.57
N GLU A 170 -0.90 6.94 18.27
CA GLU A 170 0.25 6.19 18.79
C GLU A 170 1.17 5.71 17.66
N VAL A 171 0.61 5.14 16.59
CA VAL A 171 1.41 4.74 15.42
C VAL A 171 2.05 5.95 14.74
N LEU A 172 1.32 7.07 14.65
CA LEU A 172 1.82 8.29 14.04
C LEU A 172 2.95 8.94 14.86
N ASP A 173 2.93 8.79 16.20
CA ASP A 173 4.02 9.23 17.09
C ASP A 173 5.34 8.49 16.78
N ASP A 174 5.27 7.19 16.52
CA ASP A 174 6.43 6.40 16.11
C ASP A 174 6.94 6.80 14.73
N LEU A 175 6.02 6.99 13.79
CA LEU A 175 6.32 7.30 12.39
C LEU A 175 6.95 8.69 12.20
N GLU A 176 6.59 9.69 13.01
CA GLU A 176 7.11 11.06 12.83
C GLU A 176 8.63 11.20 13.02
N ASN A 177 9.27 10.17 13.59
CA ASN A 177 10.73 10.12 13.71
C ASN A 177 11.44 9.73 12.39
N PHE A 178 10.68 9.40 11.34
CA PHE A 178 11.20 8.96 10.06
C PHE A 178 10.84 9.97 8.95
N PRO A 179 11.75 10.22 7.99
CA PRO A 179 11.42 11.06 6.85
C PRO A 179 10.40 10.35 5.94
N VAL A 180 9.38 11.09 5.51
CA VAL A 180 8.39 10.63 4.54
C VAL A 180 8.28 11.67 3.42
N ASP A 181 8.77 11.33 2.22
CA ASP A 181 8.65 12.21 1.05
C ASP A 181 7.32 12.02 0.34
N ILE A 182 6.91 10.78 0.15
CA ILE A 182 5.67 10.41 -0.53
C ILE A 182 4.79 9.61 0.43
N LEU A 183 3.62 10.15 0.71
CA LEU A 183 2.64 9.56 1.62
C LEU A 183 1.44 8.99 0.85
N PHE A 184 1.17 7.70 0.99
CA PHE A 184 -0.07 7.06 0.58
C PHE A 184 -0.92 6.80 1.82
N ALA A 185 -2.12 7.39 1.90
CA ALA A 185 -2.99 7.13 3.04
C ALA A 185 -4.48 7.11 2.67
N PRO A 186 -5.30 6.40 3.46
CA PRO A 186 -6.72 6.26 3.22
C PRO A 186 -7.45 7.61 3.24
N LEU A 187 -8.31 7.79 2.25
CA LEU A 187 -9.26 8.90 2.14
C LEU A 187 -10.66 8.30 1.93
N ASP A 188 -11.20 7.67 2.98
CA ASP A 188 -12.39 6.84 2.86
C ASP A 188 -13.70 7.62 3.01
N PRO A 189 -14.51 7.72 1.94
CA PRO A 189 -15.75 8.47 1.96
C PRO A 189 -16.82 7.90 2.92
N ARG A 190 -16.68 6.64 3.34
CA ARG A 190 -17.61 6.02 4.31
C ARG A 190 -17.54 6.66 5.70
N LEU A 191 -16.42 7.31 6.01
CA LEU A 191 -16.24 8.08 7.25
C LEU A 191 -16.95 9.44 7.22
N GLU A 192 -17.59 9.81 6.10
CA GLU A 192 -18.31 11.06 5.92
C GLU A 192 -17.43 12.28 6.27
N GLY A 193 -17.89 13.15 7.19
CA GLY A 193 -17.11 14.31 7.64
C GLY A 193 -15.78 13.97 8.32
N ASN A 194 -15.61 12.74 8.80
CA ASN A 194 -14.37 12.28 9.44
C ASN A 194 -13.32 11.74 8.44
N ALA A 195 -13.67 11.64 7.14
CA ALA A 195 -12.77 11.09 6.11
C ALA A 195 -11.41 11.81 6.00
N PHE A 196 -11.35 13.05 6.45
CA PHE A 196 -10.16 13.90 6.33
C PHE A 196 -9.29 13.92 7.59
N LEU A 197 -9.72 13.32 8.70
CA LEU A 197 -9.01 13.38 9.97
C LEU A 197 -7.63 12.71 9.89
N GLY A 198 -7.56 11.44 9.50
CA GLY A 198 -6.32 10.69 9.39
C GLY A 198 -5.35 11.29 8.38
N PRO A 199 -5.75 11.49 7.10
CA PRO A 199 -4.90 12.12 6.10
C PRO A 199 -4.35 13.47 6.52
N MET A 200 -5.18 14.34 7.09
CA MET A 200 -4.73 15.68 7.53
C MET A 200 -3.76 15.61 8.70
N ALA A 201 -3.99 14.71 9.66
CA ALA A 201 -3.06 14.49 10.77
C ALA A 201 -1.69 14.02 10.27
N MET A 202 -1.66 13.03 9.35
CA MET A 202 -0.43 12.56 8.74
C MET A 202 0.28 13.68 7.97
N ILE A 203 -0.43 14.44 7.13
CA ILE A 203 0.15 15.54 6.35
C ILE A 203 0.76 16.61 7.27
N GLN A 204 0.07 16.98 8.33
CA GLN A 204 0.53 18.03 9.26
C GLN A 204 1.76 17.60 10.06
N ARG A 205 1.84 16.33 10.49
CA ARG A 205 2.94 15.82 11.31
C ARG A 205 4.15 15.42 10.47
N LEU A 206 3.94 14.65 9.40
CA LEU A 206 5.00 14.11 8.56
C LEU A 206 5.51 15.12 7.51
N LYS A 207 4.67 16.06 7.09
CA LYS A 207 4.99 17.11 6.11
C LYS A 207 5.59 16.54 4.81
N PRO A 208 4.99 15.51 4.21
CA PRO A 208 5.50 14.91 3.00
C PRO A 208 5.53 15.94 1.85
N GLN A 209 6.36 15.69 0.84
CA GLN A 209 6.36 16.49 -0.38
C GLN A 209 5.10 16.26 -1.19
N MET A 210 4.58 15.01 -1.19
CA MET A 210 3.40 14.62 -1.94
C MET A 210 2.50 13.69 -1.12
N PHE A 211 1.20 13.91 -1.21
CA PHE A 211 0.17 13.03 -0.68
C PHE A 211 -0.60 12.36 -1.81
N ILE A 212 -0.71 11.05 -1.76
CA ILE A 212 -1.44 10.20 -2.70
C ILE A 212 -2.62 9.57 -1.95
N PRO A 213 -3.86 9.97 -2.25
CA PRO A 213 -5.02 9.37 -1.61
C PRO A 213 -5.25 7.95 -2.11
N MET A 214 -5.75 7.11 -1.22
CA MET A 214 -6.13 5.73 -1.50
C MET A 214 -7.36 5.32 -0.68
N HIS A 215 -7.82 4.06 -0.82
CA HIS A 215 -8.94 3.48 -0.08
C HIS A 215 -10.30 4.19 -0.26
N PHE A 216 -10.48 4.88 -1.37
CA PHE A 216 -11.73 5.58 -1.71
C PHE A 216 -12.65 4.75 -2.62
N ARG A 217 -12.23 3.49 -2.96
CA ARG A 217 -12.97 2.56 -3.83
C ARG A 217 -13.32 3.23 -5.17
N GLU A 218 -14.61 3.34 -5.48
CA GLU A 218 -15.10 3.96 -6.72
C GLU A 218 -15.43 5.46 -6.57
N LYS A 219 -15.26 6.03 -5.37
CA LYS A 219 -15.61 7.42 -5.04
C LYS A 219 -14.44 8.38 -5.26
N MET A 220 -13.94 8.42 -6.49
CA MET A 220 -12.75 9.24 -6.85
C MET A 220 -12.97 10.75 -6.66
N ASP A 221 -14.20 11.20 -6.71
CA ASP A 221 -14.62 12.60 -6.49
C ASP A 221 -14.16 13.16 -5.13
N ILE A 222 -14.03 12.30 -4.11
CA ILE A 222 -13.49 12.73 -2.81
C ILE A 222 -12.04 13.22 -2.92
N THR A 223 -11.24 12.68 -3.84
CA THR A 223 -9.84 13.07 -4.02
C THR A 223 -9.73 14.48 -4.62
N GLN A 224 -10.60 14.81 -5.57
CA GLN A 224 -10.73 16.17 -6.11
C GLN A 224 -11.19 17.12 -5.02
N PHE A 225 -12.26 16.77 -4.29
CA PHE A 225 -12.77 17.58 -3.19
C PHE A 225 -11.68 17.87 -2.15
N PHE A 226 -10.94 16.86 -1.72
CA PHE A 226 -9.85 16.99 -0.75
C PHE A 226 -8.79 17.98 -1.23
N LYS A 227 -8.33 17.83 -2.47
CA LYS A 227 -7.35 18.73 -3.08
C LYS A 227 -7.85 20.17 -3.14
N GLU A 228 -9.05 20.40 -3.64
CA GLU A 228 -9.61 21.74 -3.78
C GLU A 228 -9.76 22.48 -2.44
N HIS A 229 -10.13 21.73 -1.38
CA HIS A 229 -10.38 22.34 -0.07
C HIS A 229 -9.13 22.51 0.80
N TYR A 230 -8.14 21.61 0.65
CA TYR A 230 -7.02 21.56 1.57
C TYR A 230 -5.66 21.95 0.96
N GLN A 231 -5.52 22.05 -0.37
CA GLN A 231 -4.22 22.37 -0.99
C GLN A 231 -3.63 23.70 -0.50
N ASN A 232 -4.45 24.69 -0.23
CA ASN A 232 -3.99 26.00 0.26
C ASN A 232 -3.64 25.99 1.76
N GLN A 233 -3.90 24.90 2.47
CA GLN A 233 -3.64 24.75 3.92
C GLN A 233 -2.34 23.99 4.20
N THR A 234 -1.68 23.47 3.17
CA THR A 234 -0.43 22.69 3.29
C THR A 234 0.53 23.03 2.17
N LYS A 235 1.83 22.77 2.42
CA LYS A 235 2.86 22.79 1.39
C LYS A 235 2.97 21.45 0.64
N THR A 236 2.42 20.39 1.20
CA THR A 236 2.33 19.06 0.57
C THR A 236 1.52 19.17 -0.71
N PHE A 237 2.04 18.63 -1.81
CA PHE A 237 1.27 18.52 -3.04
C PHE A 237 0.18 17.46 -2.90
N LEU A 238 -1.08 17.85 -2.94
CA LEU A 238 -2.22 16.94 -2.84
C LEU A 238 -2.59 16.42 -4.23
N THR A 239 -2.52 15.11 -4.39
CA THR A 239 -2.81 14.45 -5.67
C THR A 239 -4.31 14.18 -5.79
N GLU A 240 -4.83 14.34 -7.00
CA GLU A 240 -6.14 13.90 -7.40
C GLU A 240 -6.02 12.61 -8.20
N ILE A 241 -6.88 11.63 -7.92
CA ILE A 241 -6.99 10.39 -8.69
C ILE A 241 -8.26 10.45 -9.53
N THR A 242 -8.09 10.30 -10.85
CA THR A 242 -9.18 10.44 -11.83
C THR A 242 -9.57 9.13 -12.50
N GLY A 243 -8.79 8.05 -12.29
CA GLY A 243 -9.12 6.73 -12.85
C GLY A 243 -8.00 5.72 -12.72
N GLU A 244 -8.35 4.44 -12.87
CA GLU A 244 -7.39 3.35 -12.97
C GLU A 244 -6.44 3.58 -14.15
N GLY A 245 -5.15 3.25 -13.94
CA GLY A 245 -4.11 3.48 -14.91
C GLY A 245 -3.58 4.91 -14.96
N GLN A 246 -4.10 5.83 -14.13
CA GLN A 246 -3.53 7.18 -14.01
C GLN A 246 -2.06 7.10 -13.60
N GLN A 247 -1.22 7.84 -14.35
CA GLN A 247 0.21 7.93 -14.08
C GLN A 247 0.57 9.28 -13.45
N ILE A 248 1.37 9.23 -12.41
CA ILE A 248 1.95 10.38 -11.71
C ILE A 248 3.47 10.26 -11.83
N ARG A 249 4.14 11.31 -12.29
CA ARG A 249 5.60 11.34 -12.42
C ARG A 249 6.23 12.08 -11.25
N ILE A 250 7.09 11.37 -10.53
CA ILE A 250 7.87 11.89 -9.41
C ILE A 250 9.30 12.10 -9.93
N ARG A 251 9.92 13.22 -9.59
CA ARG A 251 11.31 13.55 -9.94
C ARG A 251 12.10 13.73 -8.66
N SER A 252 13.22 12.98 -8.54
CA SER A 252 14.23 13.20 -7.49
C SER A 252 15.23 14.27 -7.89
#